data_c5bcd8d77bd261fd5824139971bbe9ce
#
_entry.id   c5bcd8d77bd261fd5824139971bbe9ce
#
_cell.length_a   1.000
_cell.length_b   1.000
_cell.length_c   1.000
_cell.angle_alpha   90.00
_cell.angle_beta   90.00
_cell.angle_gamma   90.00
#
_symmetry.space_group_name_H-M   'P 1'
#
loop_
_entity.id
_entity.type
_entity.pdbx_description
1 polymer ?
#
loop_
_entity_poly.entity_id
_entity_poly.type
_entity_poly.pdbx_seq_one_letter_code
_entity_poly.pdbx_strand_id
1 'polypeptide(L)'
;MRKQLSVSLLCCLLVSAASLAQSWKPYEQAAKGKTYEASDCVTLLDSTLVSVQPTGQGSFAVCKVIKVQTPRGAVDNRVIKYDYDPLTAYAEFKRVTIHRANGKVDELDVRKTCDYAAPARAIY
;
A
#
# COMPACT_ATOMS: atom_id res chain seq x y z
N MET A 1 -17.54 41.65 16.62
CA MET A 1 -17.33 40.29 17.14
C MET A 1 -17.79 39.15 16.22
N ARG A 2 -18.07 39.37 14.95
CA ARG A 2 -18.52 38.32 13.99
C ARG A 2 -17.48 37.78 13.02
N LYS A 3 -16.23 38.26 13.04
CA LYS A 3 -15.17 37.83 12.09
C LYS A 3 -14.20 36.79 12.63
N GLN A 4 -14.23 36.49 13.90
CA GLN A 4 -13.32 35.50 14.53
C GLN A 4 -13.83 34.05 14.44
N LEU A 5 -15.13 33.82 14.30
CA LEU A 5 -15.69 32.46 14.26
C LEU A 5 -15.49 31.73 12.94
N SER A 6 -15.36 32.44 11.82
CA SER A 6 -15.22 31.82 10.50
C SER A 6 -13.80 31.29 10.22
N VAL A 7 -12.79 31.86 10.84
CA VAL A 7 -11.38 31.44 10.65
C VAL A 7 -11.08 30.15 11.44
N SER A 8 -11.69 30.00 12.62
CA SER A 8 -11.52 28.81 13.46
C SER A 8 -12.21 27.56 12.86
N LEU A 9 -13.34 27.73 12.20
CA LEU A 9 -14.08 26.64 11.57
C LEU A 9 -13.39 26.14 10.29
N LEU A 10 -12.72 27.04 9.55
CA LEU A 10 -11.97 26.68 8.34
C LEU A 10 -10.68 25.92 8.67
N CYS A 11 -10.05 26.22 9.82
CA CYS A 11 -8.85 25.54 10.26
C CYS A 11 -9.09 24.07 10.68
N CYS A 12 -10.28 23.77 11.25
CA CYS A 12 -10.66 22.40 11.62
C CYS A 12 -10.99 21.49 10.43
N LEU A 13 -11.39 22.05 9.28
CA LEU A 13 -11.68 21.28 8.07
C LEU A 13 -10.42 20.87 7.26
N LEU A 14 -9.28 21.54 7.49
CA LEU A 14 -8.03 21.22 6.80
C LEU A 14 -7.17 20.15 7.49
N VAL A 15 -7.49 19.79 8.73
CA VAL A 15 -6.71 18.80 9.51
C VAL A 15 -7.15 17.36 9.22
N SER A 16 -8.32 17.13 8.64
CA SER A 16 -8.88 15.79 8.45
C SER A 16 -8.40 15.04 7.19
N ALA A 17 -7.65 15.68 6.29
CA ALA A 17 -7.16 15.04 5.05
C ALA A 17 -5.73 14.48 5.13
N ALA A 18 -4.99 14.76 6.21
CA ALA A 18 -3.56 14.43 6.30
C ALA A 18 -3.24 13.10 7.02
N SER A 19 -4.22 12.39 7.55
CA SER A 19 -3.97 11.28 8.48
C SER A 19 -4.04 9.87 7.85
N LEU A 20 -4.16 9.72 6.54
CA LEU A 20 -4.26 8.41 5.89
C LEU A 20 -2.99 7.96 5.13
N ALA A 21 -1.98 8.77 5.06
CA ALA A 21 -0.68 8.35 4.52
C ALA A 21 0.19 7.82 5.66
N GLN A 22 -0.02 6.58 6.05
CA GLN A 22 0.94 5.89 6.92
C GLN A 22 2.32 5.99 6.25
N SER A 23 3.23 6.76 6.86
CA SER A 23 4.54 7.00 6.27
C SER A 23 5.34 5.70 6.28
N TRP A 24 5.69 5.17 5.11
CA TRP A 24 6.56 4.00 4.93
C TRP A 24 8.04 4.34 5.15
N LYS A 25 8.41 5.62 5.10
CA LYS A 25 9.79 6.13 5.27
C LYS A 25 10.51 5.62 6.52
N PRO A 26 9.90 5.56 7.72
CA PRO A 26 10.58 5.03 8.90
C PRO A 26 11.02 3.56 8.73
N TYR A 27 10.23 2.76 8.03
CA TYR A 27 10.55 1.33 7.80
C TYR A 27 11.71 1.17 6.82
N GLU A 28 11.75 1.98 5.75
CA GLU A 28 12.88 2.02 4.84
C GLU A 28 14.17 2.43 5.56
N GLN A 29 14.12 3.50 6.36
CA GLN A 29 15.27 3.97 7.13
C GLN A 29 15.75 2.92 8.14
N ALA A 30 14.82 2.28 8.85
CA ALA A 30 15.16 1.24 9.83
C ALA A 30 15.81 0.00 9.19
N ALA A 31 15.50 -0.28 7.93
CA ALA A 31 16.06 -1.41 7.18
C ALA A 31 17.31 -1.07 6.37
N LYS A 32 17.67 0.23 6.28
CA LYS A 32 18.85 0.68 5.54
C LYS A 32 20.12 0.11 6.15
N GLY A 33 20.97 -0.51 5.32
CA GLY A 33 22.23 -1.12 5.76
C GLY A 33 22.08 -2.43 6.52
N LYS A 34 20.87 -2.90 6.83
CA LYS A 34 20.65 -4.19 7.48
C LYS A 34 20.49 -5.29 6.45
N THR A 35 21.13 -6.42 6.70
CA THR A 35 20.94 -7.68 5.97
C THR A 35 20.25 -8.66 6.90
N TYR A 36 19.23 -9.33 6.43
CA TYR A 36 18.51 -10.36 7.17
C TYR A 36 18.95 -11.71 6.60
N GLU A 37 19.65 -12.48 7.44
CA GLU A 37 20.22 -13.76 7.03
C GLU A 37 19.16 -14.77 6.60
N ALA A 38 19.52 -15.64 5.69
CA ALA A 38 18.69 -16.73 5.15
C ALA A 38 17.34 -16.29 4.52
N SER A 39 17.23 -15.03 4.06
CA SER A 39 15.99 -14.51 3.49
C SER A 39 16.23 -13.81 2.16
N ASP A 40 15.51 -14.21 1.13
CA ASP A 40 15.56 -13.56 -0.19
C ASP A 40 14.84 -12.20 -0.18
N CYS A 41 13.79 -12.07 0.64
CA CYS A 41 13.07 -10.82 0.88
C CYS A 41 12.48 -10.77 2.28
N VAL A 42 12.25 -9.56 2.79
CA VAL A 42 11.67 -9.33 4.13
C VAL A 42 10.55 -8.32 4.03
N THR A 43 9.41 -8.64 4.62
CA THR A 43 8.31 -7.69 4.77
C THR A 43 8.63 -6.76 5.94
N LEU A 44 8.80 -5.48 5.65
CA LEU A 44 9.09 -4.44 6.64
C LEU A 44 7.81 -3.81 7.21
N LEU A 45 6.76 -3.79 6.43
CA LEU A 45 5.44 -3.31 6.80
C LEU A 45 4.41 -4.13 6.04
N ASP A 46 3.39 -4.57 6.75
CA ASP A 46 2.15 -5.10 6.21
C ASP A 46 1.02 -4.56 7.07
N SER A 47 0.29 -3.60 6.54
CA SER A 47 -0.73 -2.85 7.27
C SER A 47 -2.01 -2.82 6.47
N THR A 48 -3.11 -3.14 7.11
CA THR A 48 -4.46 -3.07 6.54
C THR A 48 -5.33 -2.16 7.40
N LEU A 49 -5.82 -1.10 6.78
CA LEU A 49 -6.84 -0.23 7.38
C LEU A 49 -8.20 -0.66 6.86
N VAL A 50 -9.10 -0.95 7.79
CA VAL A 50 -10.47 -1.36 7.49
C VAL A 50 -11.43 -0.25 7.91
N SER A 51 -12.33 0.14 7.02
CA SER A 51 -13.42 1.06 7.31
C SER A 51 -14.73 0.40 6.93
N VAL A 52 -15.68 0.38 7.86
CA VAL A 52 -17.02 -0.20 7.66
C VAL A 52 -18.06 0.87 7.87
N GLN A 53 -18.95 1.04 6.90
CA GLN A 53 -20.06 1.97 6.96
C GLN A 53 -21.28 1.33 7.68
N PRO A 54 -22.20 2.12 8.23
CA PRO A 54 -23.44 1.61 8.83
C PRO A 54 -24.31 0.77 7.88
N THR A 55 -24.13 0.97 6.57
CA THR A 55 -24.78 0.18 5.51
C THR A 55 -24.22 -1.23 5.35
N GLY A 56 -23.14 -1.56 6.06
CA GLY A 56 -22.41 -2.82 5.90
C GLY A 56 -21.34 -2.81 4.80
N GLN A 57 -21.23 -1.72 4.03
CA GLN A 57 -20.20 -1.58 3.03
C GLN A 57 -18.84 -1.36 3.70
N GLY A 58 -17.86 -2.18 3.36
CA GLY A 58 -16.48 -2.09 3.85
C GLY A 58 -15.50 -1.62 2.80
N SER A 59 -14.44 -0.96 3.23
CA SER A 59 -13.26 -0.68 2.41
C SER A 59 -11.99 -1.09 3.14
N PHE A 60 -11.01 -1.55 2.38
CA PHE A 60 -9.70 -2.00 2.86
C PHE A 60 -8.63 -1.20 2.15
N ALA A 61 -7.73 -0.58 2.91
CA ALA A 61 -6.53 0.04 2.37
C ALA A 61 -5.31 -0.74 2.87
N VAL A 62 -4.61 -1.40 1.95
CA VAL A 62 -3.43 -2.21 2.26
C VAL A 62 -2.17 -1.45 1.90
N CYS A 63 -1.22 -1.37 2.82
CA CYS A 63 0.11 -0.83 2.60
C CYS A 63 1.15 -1.90 2.92
N LYS A 64 1.98 -2.26 1.95
CA LYS A 64 3.03 -3.26 2.10
C LYS A 64 4.37 -2.71 1.67
N VAL A 65 5.38 -2.91 2.48
CA VAL A 65 6.78 -2.56 2.19
C VAL A 65 7.62 -3.82 2.27
N ILE A 66 8.27 -4.17 1.17
CA ILE A 66 9.11 -5.36 1.05
C ILE A 66 10.54 -4.93 0.75
N LYS A 67 11.50 -5.41 1.53
CA LYS A 67 12.91 -5.33 1.22
C LYS A 67 13.34 -6.58 0.47
N VAL A 68 13.82 -6.38 -0.75
CA VAL A 68 14.39 -7.43 -1.60
C VAL A 68 15.90 -7.47 -1.37
N GLN A 69 16.45 -8.64 -1.07
CA GLN A 69 17.86 -8.81 -0.72
C GLN A 69 18.67 -9.57 -1.78
N THR A 70 18.00 -10.44 -2.55
CA THR A 70 18.67 -11.29 -3.52
C THR A 70 18.02 -11.18 -4.90
N PRO A 71 18.70 -11.60 -5.98
CA PRO A 71 18.10 -11.70 -7.30
C PRO A 71 16.88 -12.63 -7.35
N ARG A 72 16.87 -13.70 -6.55
CA ARG A 72 15.73 -14.60 -6.43
C ARG A 72 14.52 -13.88 -5.83
N GLY A 73 14.71 -13.13 -4.74
CA GLY A 73 13.65 -12.31 -4.16
C GLY A 73 13.09 -11.27 -5.14
N ALA A 74 13.93 -10.74 -6.04
CA ALA A 74 13.47 -9.84 -7.09
C ALA A 74 12.58 -10.56 -8.13
N VAL A 75 12.92 -11.79 -8.50
CA VAL A 75 12.11 -12.62 -9.41
C VAL A 75 10.77 -12.95 -8.76
N ASP A 76 10.77 -13.32 -7.48
CA ASP A 76 9.55 -13.71 -6.76
C ASP A 76 8.58 -12.52 -6.58
N ASN A 77 9.11 -11.30 -6.50
CA ASN A 77 8.32 -10.07 -6.35
C ASN A 77 8.12 -9.28 -7.66
N ARG A 78 8.46 -9.84 -8.82
CA ARG A 78 8.31 -9.16 -10.12
C ARG A 78 6.85 -8.93 -10.53
N VAL A 79 5.92 -9.68 -9.97
CA VAL A 79 4.48 -9.56 -10.22
C VAL A 79 3.77 -9.37 -8.90
N ILE A 80 3.05 -8.27 -8.77
CA ILE A 80 2.19 -7.99 -7.62
C ILE A 80 0.77 -8.36 -8.01
N LYS A 81 0.11 -9.18 -7.18
CA LYS A 81 -1.24 -9.66 -7.40
C LYS A 81 -2.09 -9.37 -6.18
N TYR A 82 -3.37 -9.13 -6.42
CA TYR A 82 -4.39 -9.02 -5.39
C TYR A 82 -5.65 -9.73 -5.88
N ASP A 83 -6.10 -10.73 -5.12
CA ASP A 83 -7.28 -11.51 -5.46
C ASP A 83 -8.52 -10.85 -4.87
N TYR A 84 -9.58 -10.70 -5.65
CA TYR A 84 -10.87 -10.18 -5.22
C TYR A 84 -12.02 -10.84 -5.98
N ASP A 85 -13.22 -10.79 -5.44
CA ASP A 85 -14.44 -11.27 -6.10
C ASP A 85 -15.11 -10.09 -6.83
N PRO A 86 -15.11 -10.06 -8.17
CA PRO A 86 -15.67 -8.95 -8.94
C PRO A 86 -17.19 -8.79 -8.81
N LEU A 87 -17.90 -9.80 -8.28
CA LEU A 87 -19.34 -9.71 -8.03
C LEU A 87 -19.68 -8.88 -6.79
N THR A 88 -18.77 -8.81 -5.83
CA THR A 88 -19.02 -8.19 -4.51
C THR A 88 -18.05 -7.06 -4.19
N ALA A 89 -16.92 -6.96 -4.89
CA ALA A 89 -15.87 -6.00 -4.61
C ALA A 89 -15.17 -5.52 -5.88
N TYR A 90 -14.41 -4.46 -5.75
CA TYR A 90 -13.39 -4.07 -6.72
C TYR A 90 -12.07 -3.80 -5.99
N ALA A 91 -10.96 -3.94 -6.71
CA ALA A 91 -9.63 -3.66 -6.19
C ALA A 91 -8.87 -2.74 -7.15
N GLU A 92 -8.04 -1.87 -6.61
CA GLU A 92 -7.18 -0.99 -7.39
C GLU A 92 -5.84 -0.80 -6.70
N PHE A 93 -4.78 -0.71 -7.48
CA PHE A 93 -3.49 -0.26 -6.99
C PHE A 93 -3.44 1.27 -7.01
N LYS A 94 -3.31 1.88 -5.85
CA LYS A 94 -3.18 3.35 -5.74
C LYS A 94 -1.78 3.82 -6.13
N ARG A 95 -0.75 3.09 -5.70
CA ARG A 95 0.65 3.42 -5.95
C ARG A 95 1.54 2.20 -5.78
N VAL A 96 2.51 2.06 -6.68
CA VAL A 96 3.60 1.08 -6.55
C VAL A 96 4.91 1.79 -6.86
N THR A 97 5.87 1.72 -5.95
CA THR A 97 7.19 2.34 -6.10
C THR A 97 8.30 1.33 -5.83
N ILE A 98 9.40 1.45 -6.56
CA ILE A 98 10.60 0.67 -6.37
C ILE A 98 11.72 1.62 -5.92
N HIS A 99 12.22 1.42 -4.71
CA HIS A 99 13.32 2.18 -4.14
C HIS A 99 14.63 1.43 -4.39
N ARG A 100 15.46 1.99 -5.24
CA ARG A 100 16.74 1.39 -5.63
C ARG A 100 17.84 1.70 -4.61
N ALA A 101 18.82 0.82 -4.50
CA ALA A 101 19.96 1.00 -3.60
C ALA A 101 20.77 2.28 -3.86
N ASN A 102 20.77 2.80 -5.09
CA ASN A 102 21.39 4.06 -5.46
C ASN A 102 20.56 5.31 -5.12
N GLY A 103 19.42 5.16 -4.43
CA GLY A 103 18.53 6.24 -4.06
C GLY A 103 17.51 6.65 -5.15
N LYS A 104 17.56 6.04 -6.34
CA LYS A 104 16.57 6.26 -7.37
C LYS A 104 15.24 5.63 -6.96
N VAL A 105 14.15 6.32 -7.23
CA VAL A 105 12.79 5.81 -7.03
C VAL A 105 12.11 5.72 -8.39
N ASP A 106 11.65 4.52 -8.73
CA ASP A 106 10.87 4.26 -9.92
C ASP A 106 9.40 4.09 -9.48
N GLU A 107 8.49 4.88 -10.05
CA GLU A 107 7.05 4.75 -9.85
C GLU A 107 6.44 4.03 -11.03
N LEU A 108 5.67 2.96 -10.75
CA LEU A 108 5.01 2.18 -11.78
C LEU A 108 3.67 2.82 -12.14
N ASP A 109 3.34 2.81 -13.44
CA ASP A 109 2.04 3.28 -13.92
C ASP A 109 0.95 2.25 -13.57
N VAL A 110 0.28 2.46 -12.45
CA VAL A 110 -0.78 1.57 -11.94
C VAL A 110 -2.01 1.49 -12.83
N ARG A 111 -2.15 2.39 -13.81
CA ARG A 111 -3.24 2.33 -14.82
C ARG A 111 -3.04 1.22 -15.85
N LYS A 112 -1.84 0.63 -15.88
CA LYS A 112 -1.49 -0.51 -16.75
C LYS A 112 -1.73 -1.86 -16.08
N THR A 113 -2.47 -1.89 -14.97
CA THR A 113 -2.91 -3.13 -14.34
C THR A 113 -3.95 -3.82 -15.23
N CYS A 114 -4.02 -5.14 -15.14
CA CYS A 114 -5.02 -5.94 -15.82
C CYS A 114 -5.68 -6.91 -14.84
N ASP A 115 -6.97 -7.09 -15.05
CA ASP A 115 -7.73 -8.14 -14.38
C ASP A 115 -7.72 -9.40 -15.24
N TYR A 116 -7.60 -10.54 -14.61
CA TYR A 116 -7.71 -11.84 -15.27
C TYR A 116 -8.39 -12.84 -14.33
N ALA A 117 -9.11 -13.77 -14.92
CA ALA A 117 -9.75 -14.83 -14.15
C ALA A 117 -8.70 -15.69 -13.44
N ALA A 118 -8.85 -15.89 -12.13
CA ALA A 118 -8.03 -16.85 -11.42
C ALA A 118 -8.28 -18.26 -11.96
N PRO A 119 -7.24 -19.08 -12.12
CA PRO A 119 -7.43 -20.47 -12.50
C PRO A 119 -8.29 -21.19 -11.46
N ALA A 120 -9.21 -22.04 -11.94
CA ALA A 120 -10.01 -22.85 -11.04
C ALA A 120 -9.09 -23.64 -10.11
N ARG A 121 -9.24 -23.44 -8.81
CA ARG A 121 -8.55 -24.26 -7.81
C ARG A 121 -9.25 -25.61 -7.80
N ALA A 122 -8.55 -26.67 -8.16
CA ALA A 122 -9.04 -28.01 -7.92
C ALA A 122 -9.19 -28.19 -6.40
N ILE A 123 -10.43 -28.31 -5.95
CA ILE A 123 -10.74 -28.69 -4.57
C ILE A 123 -10.67 -30.22 -4.55
N TYR A 124 -9.61 -30.76 -4.00
CA TYR A 124 -9.45 -32.16 -3.70
C TYR A 124 -9.82 -32.43 -2.23
#